data_282fee8d94a543b2f8b2d7ef6986036b
#
_entry.id   282fee8d94a543b2f8b2d7ef6986036b
#
_cell.length_a   1.000
_cell.length_b   1.000
_cell.length_c   1.000
_cell.angle_alpha   90.00
_cell.angle_beta   90.00
_cell.angle_gamma   90.00
#
_symmetry.space_group_name_H-M   'P 1'
#
loop_
_entity.id
_entity.type
_entity.pdbx_description
1 polymer ?
#
loop_
_entity_poly.entity_id
_entity_poly.type
_entity_poly.pdbx_seq_one_letter_code
_entity_poly.pdbx_strand_id
1 'polypeptide(L)'
;MKIAITGKGGVGKTTLAALLAQLYADAGREVLAVDADPSPCLAGALGFPTELRARLNPISEMDELIYERTGARPGTVGGFFTINPRVDDLPERFSVVHRNVRLLEMGAVDIGGSGCICPESALLKTLFTHLLFRKDDVLILDMYAGVEHLGRATVDFVDAMLVVVEPTRRSLGTAAQIKKLSNDIGLTRLWLVGNKVRSQEEASFLEKQTPELPLLGVLPADLAVQEADRLGIAVYDHVPALRQAAEQMAKKLVDALVAT
;
A
#
# COMPACT_ATOMS: atom_id res chain seq x y z
N MET A 1 2.66 -2.35 -13.68
CA MET A 1 2.09 -3.34 -12.73
C MET A 1 1.64 -2.61 -11.48
N LYS A 2 0.44 -2.90 -10.95
CA LYS A 2 -0.17 -2.19 -9.82
C LYS A 2 -0.47 -3.17 -8.70
N ILE A 3 0.24 -3.01 -7.60
CA ILE A 3 0.18 -3.90 -6.43
C ILE A 3 -0.39 -3.11 -5.24
N ALA A 4 -1.53 -3.55 -4.73
CA ALA A 4 -2.09 -3.05 -3.49
C ALA A 4 -1.72 -3.98 -2.33
N ILE A 5 -1.29 -3.41 -1.22
CA ILE A 5 -0.86 -4.16 -0.03
C ILE A 5 -1.77 -3.77 1.12
N THR A 6 -2.42 -4.76 1.72
CA THR A 6 -3.37 -4.57 2.82
C THR A 6 -3.18 -5.64 3.90
N GLY A 7 -3.85 -5.49 5.02
CA GLY A 7 -3.76 -6.39 6.16
C GLY A 7 -3.94 -5.65 7.48
N LYS A 8 -4.04 -6.38 8.57
CA LYS A 8 -4.23 -5.81 9.91
C LYS A 8 -3.11 -4.81 10.28
N GLY A 9 -3.39 -3.83 11.13
CA GLY A 9 -2.37 -2.94 11.68
C GLY A 9 -1.21 -3.70 12.34
N GLY A 10 0.05 -3.29 12.05
CA GLY A 10 1.25 -3.87 12.63
C GLY A 10 1.76 -5.18 12.03
N VAL A 11 1.08 -5.76 11.02
CA VAL A 11 1.50 -7.02 10.38
C VAL A 11 2.72 -6.89 9.46
N GLY A 12 3.14 -5.66 9.11
CA GLY A 12 4.32 -5.40 8.25
C GLY A 12 3.99 -5.14 6.79
N LYS A 13 2.84 -4.53 6.49
CA LYS A 13 2.46 -4.07 5.15
C LYS A 13 3.52 -3.15 4.56
N THR A 14 3.89 -2.11 5.30
CA THR A 14 4.90 -1.12 4.93
C THR A 14 6.27 -1.75 4.67
N THR A 15 6.64 -2.78 5.46
CA THR A 15 7.88 -3.54 5.22
C THR A 15 7.85 -4.23 3.85
N LEU A 16 6.75 -4.91 3.52
CA LEU A 16 6.60 -5.56 2.21
C LEU A 16 6.56 -4.53 1.07
N ALA A 17 5.85 -3.40 1.27
CA ALA A 17 5.79 -2.31 0.30
C ALA A 17 7.18 -1.75 -0.02
N ALA A 18 7.97 -1.47 1.02
CA ALA A 18 9.35 -0.98 0.87
C ALA A 18 10.25 -1.99 0.15
N LEU A 19 10.17 -3.28 0.51
CA LEU A 19 10.94 -4.34 -0.15
C LEU A 19 10.61 -4.44 -1.64
N LEU A 20 9.33 -4.48 -2.01
CA LEU A 20 8.92 -4.57 -3.40
C LEU A 20 9.24 -3.30 -4.19
N ALA A 21 9.03 -2.12 -3.61
CA ALA A 21 9.32 -0.85 -4.28
C ALA A 21 10.82 -0.75 -4.62
N GLN A 22 11.72 -1.03 -3.68
CA GLN A 22 13.16 -0.99 -3.94
C GLN A 22 13.60 -2.10 -4.89
N LEU A 23 13.03 -3.31 -4.77
CA LEU A 23 13.32 -4.42 -5.68
C LEU A 23 13.04 -4.06 -7.15
N TYR A 24 11.87 -3.48 -7.43
CA TYR A 24 11.52 -3.08 -8.79
C TYR A 24 12.34 -1.89 -9.27
N ALA A 25 12.68 -0.94 -8.38
CA ALA A 25 13.56 0.18 -8.72
C ALA A 25 14.98 -0.30 -9.07
N ASP A 26 15.54 -1.25 -8.32
CA ASP A 26 16.84 -1.86 -8.61
C ASP A 26 16.83 -2.69 -9.91
N ALA A 27 15.67 -3.21 -10.31
CA ALA A 27 15.46 -3.84 -11.61
C ALA A 27 15.30 -2.85 -12.78
N GLY A 28 15.50 -1.54 -12.53
CA GLY A 28 15.43 -0.49 -13.53
C GLY A 28 14.01 -0.05 -13.91
N ARG A 29 12.99 -0.39 -13.09
CA ARG A 29 11.61 0.02 -13.33
C ARG A 29 11.35 1.40 -12.72
N GLU A 30 10.46 2.17 -13.33
CA GLU A 30 9.92 3.39 -12.71
C GLU A 30 8.90 3.00 -11.65
N VAL A 31 9.17 3.35 -10.39
CA VAL A 31 8.33 2.97 -9.26
C VAL A 31 7.69 4.21 -8.63
N LEU A 32 6.37 4.20 -8.56
CA LEU A 32 5.61 5.09 -7.70
C LEU A 32 5.10 4.30 -6.49
N ALA A 33 5.62 4.63 -5.31
CA ALA A 33 5.13 4.12 -4.03
C ALA A 33 4.19 5.15 -3.41
N VAL A 34 3.06 4.70 -2.89
CA VAL A 34 2.05 5.56 -2.27
C VAL A 34 1.78 5.05 -0.87
N ASP A 35 1.99 5.92 0.11
CA ASP A 35 1.63 5.67 1.50
C ASP A 35 0.23 6.23 1.76
N ALA A 36 -0.74 5.34 1.91
CA ALA A 36 -2.15 5.63 2.17
C ALA A 36 -2.57 5.24 3.60
N ASP A 37 -1.62 5.19 4.53
CA ASP A 37 -1.87 4.98 5.96
C ASP A 37 -2.07 6.35 6.67
N PRO A 38 -2.98 6.45 7.64
CA PRO A 38 -3.12 7.66 8.48
C PRO A 38 -1.84 8.07 9.20
N SER A 39 -0.93 7.12 9.42
CA SER A 39 0.38 7.34 10.03
C SER A 39 1.48 6.91 9.07
N PRO A 40 1.86 7.75 8.11
CA PRO A 40 2.82 7.39 7.06
C PRO A 40 4.15 6.90 7.62
N CYS A 41 4.59 5.73 7.18
CA CYS A 41 5.82 5.08 7.64
C CYS A 41 6.70 4.57 6.49
N LEU A 42 6.22 4.62 5.26
CA LEU A 42 6.89 4.02 4.10
C LEU A 42 8.22 4.72 3.78
N ALA A 43 8.31 6.04 3.98
CA ALA A 43 9.55 6.78 3.82
C ALA A 43 10.68 6.26 4.73
N GLY A 44 10.36 5.94 5.99
CA GLY A 44 11.30 5.34 6.94
C GLY A 44 11.75 3.94 6.49
N ALA A 45 10.81 3.08 6.13
CA ALA A 45 11.10 1.72 5.68
C ALA A 45 11.93 1.65 4.39
N LEU A 46 11.78 2.65 3.50
CA LEU A 46 12.58 2.86 2.29
C LEU A 46 13.95 3.50 2.57
N GLY A 47 14.23 3.94 3.81
CA GLY A 47 15.49 4.59 4.17
C GLY A 47 15.63 5.99 3.58
N PHE A 48 14.56 6.73 3.40
CA PHE A 48 14.63 8.14 2.98
C PHE A 48 15.38 8.95 4.02
N PRO A 49 16.40 9.74 3.64
CA PRO A 49 17.10 10.65 4.55
C PRO A 49 16.15 11.65 5.20
N THR A 50 16.50 12.13 6.39
CA THR A 50 15.67 13.07 7.17
C THR A 50 15.29 14.32 6.36
N GLU A 51 16.24 14.84 5.56
CA GLU A 51 16.05 16.03 4.72
C GLU A 51 15.00 15.81 3.62
N LEU A 52 14.95 14.59 3.08
CA LEU A 52 13.95 14.22 2.07
C LEU A 52 12.59 13.92 2.70
N ARG A 53 12.57 13.28 3.89
CA ARG A 53 11.33 13.04 4.64
C ARG A 53 10.68 14.35 5.08
N ALA A 54 11.45 15.37 5.45
CA ALA A 54 10.92 16.68 5.79
C ALA A 54 10.22 17.42 4.63
N ARG A 55 10.36 16.93 3.38
CA ARG A 55 9.68 17.47 2.19
C ARG A 55 8.38 16.73 1.87
N LEU A 56 8.16 15.59 2.48
CA LEU A 56 6.93 14.83 2.36
C LEU A 56 5.89 15.43 3.30
N ASN A 57 4.68 15.60 2.80
CA ASN A 57 3.53 16.00 3.59
C ASN A 57 2.33 15.22 3.04
N PRO A 58 1.54 14.60 3.91
CA PRO A 58 0.34 13.90 3.47
C PRO A 58 -0.64 14.84 2.76
N ILE A 59 -1.12 14.45 1.59
CA ILE A 59 -2.10 15.23 0.83
C ILE A 59 -3.36 15.51 1.66
N SER A 60 -3.73 14.56 2.53
CA SER A 60 -4.89 14.70 3.46
C SER A 60 -4.77 15.86 4.45
N GLU A 61 -3.54 16.33 4.71
CA GLU A 61 -3.25 17.41 5.67
C GLU A 61 -3.01 18.77 5.00
N MET A 62 -3.13 18.82 3.65
CA MET A 62 -2.88 20.05 2.89
C MET A 62 -4.16 20.88 2.72
N ASP A 63 -4.61 21.56 3.76
CA ASP A 63 -5.87 22.32 3.78
C ASP A 63 -6.00 23.33 2.62
N GLU A 64 -4.94 24.04 2.30
CA GLU A 64 -4.95 25.02 1.20
C GLU A 64 -5.04 24.34 -0.17
N LEU A 65 -4.41 23.17 -0.35
CA LEU A 65 -4.54 22.38 -1.58
C LEU A 65 -5.98 21.84 -1.71
N ILE A 66 -6.54 21.31 -0.62
CA ILE A 66 -7.92 20.81 -0.60
C ILE A 66 -8.87 21.93 -0.99
N TYR A 67 -8.71 23.12 -0.41
CA TYR A 67 -9.51 24.30 -0.77
C TYR A 67 -9.30 24.72 -2.23
N GLU A 68 -8.05 24.81 -2.70
CA GLU A 68 -7.72 25.16 -4.09
C GLU A 68 -8.43 24.23 -5.10
N ARG A 69 -8.49 22.95 -4.80
CA ARG A 69 -8.99 21.93 -5.73
C ARG A 69 -10.50 21.70 -5.63
N THR A 70 -11.04 21.83 -4.44
CA THR A 70 -12.46 21.49 -4.19
C THR A 70 -13.35 22.72 -4.07
N GLY A 71 -12.80 23.89 -3.72
CA GLY A 71 -13.55 25.12 -3.43
C GLY A 71 -14.11 25.19 -2.00
N ALA A 72 -13.79 24.19 -1.14
CA ALA A 72 -14.21 24.20 0.25
C ALA A 72 -13.10 23.69 1.18
N ARG A 73 -13.05 24.20 2.41
CA ARG A 73 -12.06 23.80 3.43
C ARG A 73 -12.44 22.45 4.06
N PRO A 74 -11.46 21.68 4.53
CA PRO A 74 -11.73 20.47 5.33
C PRO A 74 -12.66 20.76 6.50
N GLY A 75 -13.52 19.79 6.84
CA GLY A 75 -14.49 19.93 7.93
C GLY A 75 -15.68 20.86 7.65
N THR A 76 -15.81 21.41 6.44
CA THR A 76 -16.99 22.22 6.07
C THR A 76 -18.22 21.32 5.98
N VAL A 77 -19.22 21.59 6.81
CA VAL A 77 -20.51 20.87 6.79
C VAL A 77 -21.53 21.71 6.01
N GLY A 78 -22.05 21.13 4.92
CA GLY A 78 -23.09 21.77 4.10
C GLY A 78 -22.51 22.91 3.25
N GLY A 79 -22.20 22.64 2.03
CA GLY A 79 -21.67 23.61 1.06
C GLY A 79 -21.53 22.96 -0.30
N PHE A 80 -21.32 23.78 -1.33
CA PHE A 80 -20.99 23.27 -2.65
C PHE A 80 -19.49 23.14 -2.78
N PHE A 81 -19.01 21.98 -3.25
CA PHE A 81 -17.61 21.75 -3.58
C PHE A 81 -17.49 20.80 -4.77
N THR A 82 -16.31 20.81 -5.39
CA THR A 82 -16.03 19.96 -6.54
C THR A 82 -15.81 18.50 -6.10
N ILE A 83 -16.66 17.59 -6.58
CA ILE A 83 -16.60 16.15 -6.23
C ILE A 83 -15.47 15.43 -6.98
N ASN A 84 -15.16 15.85 -8.22
CA ASN A 84 -14.08 15.30 -9.04
C ASN A 84 -13.06 16.42 -9.33
N PRO A 85 -12.23 16.82 -8.36
CA PRO A 85 -11.25 17.87 -8.55
C PRO A 85 -10.11 17.43 -9.47
N ARG A 86 -9.40 18.38 -10.05
CA ARG A 86 -8.20 18.11 -10.84
C ARG A 86 -7.08 17.60 -9.93
N VAL A 87 -6.44 16.46 -10.31
CA VAL A 87 -5.41 15.79 -9.50
C VAL A 87 -4.22 15.30 -10.31
N ASP A 88 -4.22 15.49 -11.63
CA ASP A 88 -3.25 14.93 -12.57
C ASP A 88 -1.81 15.41 -12.33
N ASP A 89 -1.63 16.60 -11.77
CA ASP A 89 -0.34 17.19 -11.42
C ASP A 89 0.17 16.82 -10.01
N LEU A 90 -0.69 16.28 -9.15
CA LEU A 90 -0.35 16.07 -7.74
C LEU A 90 0.76 15.03 -7.53
N PRO A 91 0.81 13.90 -8.25
CA PRO A 91 1.88 12.92 -8.08
C PRO A 91 3.27 13.49 -8.37
N GLU A 92 3.40 14.31 -9.42
CA GLU A 92 4.68 14.96 -9.78
C GLU A 92 5.05 16.09 -8.83
N ARG A 93 4.04 16.84 -8.36
CA ARG A 93 4.23 18.04 -7.54
C ARG A 93 4.60 17.71 -6.09
N PHE A 94 4.03 16.65 -5.53
CA PHE A 94 4.13 16.35 -4.11
C PHE A 94 4.90 15.06 -3.77
N SER A 95 5.37 14.32 -4.76
CA SER A 95 6.24 13.19 -4.48
C SER A 95 7.70 13.60 -4.30
N VAL A 96 8.43 12.80 -3.55
CA VAL A 96 9.89 12.91 -3.37
C VAL A 96 10.55 11.66 -3.92
N VAL A 97 11.70 11.82 -4.57
CA VAL A 97 12.43 10.69 -5.18
C VAL A 97 13.68 10.37 -4.37
N HIS A 98 13.85 9.10 -4.05
CA HIS A 98 15.06 8.54 -3.46
C HIS A 98 15.33 7.16 -4.05
N ARG A 99 16.56 6.89 -4.49
CA ARG A 99 17.00 5.59 -5.04
C ARG A 99 16.04 5.03 -6.11
N ASN A 100 15.63 5.87 -7.04
CA ASN A 100 14.68 5.57 -8.13
C ASN A 100 13.26 5.16 -7.68
N VAL A 101 12.95 5.28 -6.40
CA VAL A 101 11.58 5.19 -5.89
C VAL A 101 11.02 6.60 -5.72
N ARG A 102 9.92 6.88 -6.41
CA ARG A 102 9.10 8.07 -6.20
C ARG A 102 8.08 7.77 -5.11
N LEU A 103 8.09 8.51 -4.02
CA LEU A 103 7.17 8.32 -2.90
C LEU A 103 6.19 9.49 -2.81
N LEU A 104 4.91 9.18 -2.71
CA LEU A 104 3.81 10.10 -2.44
C LEU A 104 3.16 9.69 -1.11
N GLU A 105 3.06 10.62 -0.16
CA GLU A 105 2.25 10.44 1.04
C GLU A 105 0.84 10.98 0.78
N MET A 106 -0.13 10.08 0.77
CA MET A 106 -1.52 10.44 0.54
C MET A 106 -2.25 10.69 1.85
N GLY A 107 -1.87 9.98 2.90
CA GLY A 107 -2.57 9.98 4.19
C GLY A 107 -3.87 9.18 4.16
N ALA A 108 -4.66 9.30 5.21
CA ALA A 108 -5.91 8.56 5.34
C ALA A 108 -6.92 8.94 4.27
N VAL A 109 -7.34 7.97 3.50
CA VAL A 109 -8.49 8.10 2.60
C VAL A 109 -9.71 7.55 3.34
N ASP A 110 -10.43 8.42 4.03
CA ASP A 110 -11.67 8.05 4.71
C ASP A 110 -12.79 7.87 3.67
N ILE A 111 -12.79 6.71 3.00
CA ILE A 111 -13.85 6.34 2.03
C ILE A 111 -14.94 5.51 2.75
N GLY A 112 -14.89 5.47 4.08
CA GLY A 112 -15.64 4.50 4.81
C GLY A 112 -16.99 4.94 5.32
N GLY A 113 -17.98 4.14 5.05
CA GLY A 113 -19.14 3.75 5.85
C GLY A 113 -20.10 4.80 6.42
N SER A 114 -19.71 6.04 6.56
CA SER A 114 -20.53 7.11 7.13
C SER A 114 -21.23 7.98 6.09
N GLY A 115 -21.02 7.72 4.80
CA GLY A 115 -21.66 8.54 3.73
C GLY A 115 -21.24 10.02 3.72
N CYS A 116 -20.23 10.37 4.50
CA CYS A 116 -19.76 11.75 4.54
C CYS A 116 -18.99 12.06 3.25
N ILE A 117 -19.58 12.86 2.39
CA ILE A 117 -18.90 13.44 1.25
C ILE A 117 -18.31 14.76 1.76
N CYS A 118 -17.01 14.75 2.07
CA CYS A 118 -16.28 15.96 2.49
C CYS A 118 -15.23 16.32 1.42
N PRO A 119 -14.76 17.57 1.38
CA PRO A 119 -13.82 18.05 0.37
C PRO A 119 -12.52 17.21 0.31
N GLU A 120 -11.94 16.88 1.45
CA GLU A 120 -10.73 16.05 1.54
C GLU A 120 -10.96 14.63 0.98
N SER A 121 -12.06 13.97 1.33
CA SER A 121 -12.40 12.66 0.78
C SER A 121 -12.61 12.68 -0.73
N ALA A 122 -13.20 13.75 -1.27
CA ALA A 122 -13.38 13.92 -2.70
C ALA A 122 -12.03 14.04 -3.42
N LEU A 123 -11.11 14.85 -2.89
CA LEU A 123 -9.75 14.99 -3.44
C LEU A 123 -8.99 13.68 -3.40
N LEU A 124 -8.92 13.03 -2.23
CA LEU A 124 -8.16 11.80 -2.04
C LEU A 124 -8.71 10.63 -2.86
N LYS A 125 -10.03 10.49 -2.95
CA LYS A 125 -10.69 9.47 -3.79
C LYS A 125 -10.40 9.68 -5.27
N THR A 126 -10.45 10.94 -5.73
CA THR A 126 -10.15 11.26 -7.12
C THR A 126 -8.68 11.01 -7.42
N LEU A 127 -7.78 11.40 -6.51
CA LEU A 127 -6.34 11.14 -6.63
C LEU A 127 -6.05 9.63 -6.66
N PHE A 128 -6.61 8.86 -5.74
CA PHE A 128 -6.44 7.40 -5.70
C PHE A 128 -6.90 6.75 -7.01
N THR A 129 -8.07 7.15 -7.51
CA THR A 129 -8.58 6.69 -8.79
C THR A 129 -7.63 7.07 -9.93
N HIS A 130 -7.15 8.31 -9.96
CA HIS A 130 -6.20 8.77 -10.97
C HIS A 130 -4.92 7.94 -10.96
N LEU A 131 -4.34 7.66 -9.79
CA LEU A 131 -3.15 6.81 -9.62
C LEU A 131 -3.35 5.42 -10.23
N LEU A 132 -4.52 4.82 -10.05
CA LEU A 132 -4.84 3.52 -10.64
C LEU A 132 -4.97 3.57 -12.18
N PHE A 133 -5.34 4.70 -12.76
CA PHE A 133 -5.41 4.87 -14.22
C PHE A 133 -4.08 5.26 -14.88
N ARG A 134 -3.07 5.67 -14.11
CA ARG A 134 -1.75 6.03 -14.65
C ARG A 134 -1.08 4.84 -15.35
N LYS A 135 -0.17 5.16 -16.26
CA LYS A 135 0.65 4.19 -16.99
C LYS A 135 2.06 4.06 -16.39
N ASP A 136 2.18 4.21 -15.06
CA ASP A 136 3.45 3.97 -14.39
C ASP A 136 3.88 2.51 -14.57
N ASP A 137 5.18 2.29 -14.58
CA ASP A 137 5.75 0.95 -14.74
C ASP A 137 5.36 0.05 -13.58
N VAL A 138 5.55 0.56 -12.35
CA VAL A 138 5.14 -0.12 -11.12
C VAL A 138 4.49 0.88 -10.16
N LEU A 139 3.30 0.56 -9.68
CA LEU A 139 2.62 1.27 -8.60
C LEU A 139 2.51 0.34 -7.39
N ILE A 140 3.05 0.77 -6.25
CA ILE A 140 2.93 0.08 -4.97
C ILE A 140 2.06 0.93 -4.05
N LEU A 141 0.94 0.38 -3.62
CA LEU A 141 0.01 1.04 -2.69
C LEU A 141 0.12 0.39 -1.32
N ASP A 142 0.72 1.10 -0.34
CA ASP A 142 0.70 0.70 1.07
C ASP A 142 -0.60 1.21 1.70
N MET A 143 -1.56 0.32 1.86
CA MET A 143 -2.92 0.67 2.28
C MET A 143 -3.12 0.38 3.77
N TYR A 144 -3.96 1.18 4.41
CA TYR A 144 -4.54 0.82 5.69
C TYR A 144 -5.33 -0.50 5.61
N ALA A 145 -5.76 -1.06 6.74
CA ALA A 145 -6.49 -2.32 6.75
C ALA A 145 -7.81 -2.22 5.99
N GLY A 146 -8.03 -3.10 5.01
CA GLY A 146 -9.29 -3.21 4.28
C GLY A 146 -9.13 -3.01 2.77
N VAL A 147 -10.27 -2.94 2.10
CA VAL A 147 -10.42 -2.70 0.64
C VAL A 147 -11.37 -1.54 0.37
N GLU A 148 -11.69 -0.79 1.39
CA GLU A 148 -12.70 0.29 1.36
C GLU A 148 -12.30 1.40 0.38
N HIS A 149 -11.01 1.55 0.10
CA HIS A 149 -10.47 2.49 -0.88
C HIS A 149 -10.70 2.06 -2.33
N LEU A 150 -10.97 0.77 -2.56
CA LEU A 150 -11.25 0.21 -3.87
C LEU A 150 -12.78 0.13 -4.07
N GLY A 151 -13.25 0.67 -5.16
CA GLY A 151 -14.62 0.49 -5.61
C GLY A 151 -14.69 -0.41 -6.84
N ARG A 152 -15.88 -0.83 -7.24
CA ARG A 152 -16.10 -1.67 -8.44
C ARG A 152 -15.50 -1.07 -9.72
N ALA A 153 -15.43 0.26 -9.80
CA ALA A 153 -14.87 0.95 -10.97
C ALA A 153 -13.33 0.98 -11.02
N THR A 154 -12.66 0.68 -9.91
CA THR A 154 -11.19 0.78 -9.79
C THR A 154 -10.50 -0.57 -9.61
N VAL A 155 -11.27 -1.60 -9.28
CA VAL A 155 -10.72 -2.95 -8.98
C VAL A 155 -10.04 -3.60 -10.18
N ASP A 156 -10.53 -3.35 -11.39
CA ASP A 156 -9.97 -3.91 -12.62
C ASP A 156 -8.57 -3.37 -12.95
N PHE A 157 -8.20 -2.25 -12.33
CA PHE A 157 -6.90 -1.60 -12.51
C PHE A 157 -5.85 -2.02 -11.48
N VAL A 158 -6.21 -2.87 -10.52
CA VAL A 158 -5.26 -3.48 -9.58
C VAL A 158 -4.84 -4.84 -10.12
N ASP A 159 -3.57 -4.99 -10.49
CA ASP A 159 -3.05 -6.25 -11.01
C ASP A 159 -2.93 -7.32 -9.92
N ALA A 160 -2.60 -6.91 -8.70
CA ALA A 160 -2.50 -7.82 -7.56
C ALA A 160 -2.85 -7.12 -6.25
N MET A 161 -3.56 -7.82 -5.36
CA MET A 161 -3.71 -7.43 -3.96
C MET A 161 -3.00 -8.44 -3.07
N LEU A 162 -2.07 -7.97 -2.25
CA LEU A 162 -1.31 -8.76 -1.30
C LEU A 162 -1.87 -8.53 0.10
N VAL A 163 -2.41 -9.58 0.69
CA VAL A 163 -2.97 -9.56 2.04
C VAL A 163 -1.90 -10.06 3.01
N VAL A 164 -1.30 -9.15 3.77
CA VAL A 164 -0.22 -9.46 4.71
C VAL A 164 -0.80 -9.95 6.04
N VAL A 165 -0.31 -11.08 6.53
CA VAL A 165 -0.73 -11.71 7.78
C VAL A 165 0.45 -12.18 8.62
N GLU A 166 0.27 -12.19 9.93
CA GLU A 166 1.11 -12.95 10.85
C GLU A 166 0.48 -14.34 11.09
N PRO A 167 1.24 -15.37 11.53
CA PRO A 167 0.71 -16.69 11.83
C PRO A 167 -0.12 -16.70 13.12
N THR A 168 -1.17 -15.88 13.16
CA THR A 168 -2.10 -15.76 14.29
C THR A 168 -3.56 -15.81 13.81
N ARG A 169 -4.44 -16.40 14.61
CA ARG A 169 -5.88 -16.47 14.29
C ARG A 169 -6.52 -15.10 14.08
N ARG A 170 -6.07 -14.07 14.81
CA ARG A 170 -6.59 -12.70 14.67
C ARG A 170 -6.22 -12.09 13.31
N SER A 171 -5.00 -12.31 12.86
CA SER A 171 -4.55 -11.82 11.55
C SER A 171 -5.30 -12.53 10.41
N LEU A 172 -5.48 -13.85 10.53
CA LEU A 172 -6.24 -14.63 9.56
C LEU A 172 -7.74 -14.26 9.52
N GLY A 173 -8.32 -13.91 10.66
CA GLY A 173 -9.70 -13.39 10.71
C GLY A 173 -9.86 -12.11 9.90
N THR A 174 -8.86 -11.20 9.97
CA THR A 174 -8.85 -9.99 9.13
C THR A 174 -8.69 -10.34 7.64
N ALA A 175 -7.83 -11.30 7.30
CA ALA A 175 -7.68 -11.74 5.91
C ALA A 175 -8.98 -12.33 5.33
N ALA A 176 -9.72 -13.09 6.12
CA ALA A 176 -11.02 -13.62 5.70
C ALA A 176 -12.06 -12.50 5.46
N GLN A 177 -12.06 -11.45 6.29
CA GLN A 177 -12.91 -10.27 6.07
C GLN A 177 -12.51 -9.52 4.79
N ILE A 178 -11.21 -9.29 4.57
CA ILE A 178 -10.69 -8.67 3.34
C ILE A 178 -11.11 -9.49 2.13
N LYS A 179 -10.97 -10.82 2.17
CA LYS A 179 -11.40 -11.71 1.07
C LYS A 179 -12.88 -11.56 0.76
N LYS A 180 -13.74 -11.52 1.78
CA LYS A 180 -15.17 -11.31 1.61
C LYS A 180 -15.48 -9.97 0.95
N LEU A 181 -14.93 -8.88 1.46
CA LEU A 181 -15.11 -7.54 0.90
C LEU A 181 -14.58 -7.44 -0.53
N SER A 182 -13.44 -8.07 -0.82
CA SER A 182 -12.88 -8.14 -2.17
C SER A 182 -13.82 -8.84 -3.16
N ASN A 183 -14.45 -9.93 -2.75
CA ASN A 183 -15.45 -10.62 -3.56
C ASN A 183 -16.67 -9.73 -3.85
N ASP A 184 -17.12 -8.94 -2.86
CA ASP A 184 -18.28 -8.04 -3.01
C ASP A 184 -18.05 -6.95 -4.06
N ILE A 185 -16.79 -6.54 -4.27
CA ILE A 185 -16.40 -5.55 -5.30
C ILE A 185 -15.89 -6.19 -6.60
N GLY A 186 -15.74 -7.52 -6.67
CA GLY A 186 -15.29 -8.25 -7.85
C GLY A 186 -13.77 -8.40 -7.96
N LEU A 187 -12.99 -8.10 -6.91
CA LEU A 187 -11.54 -8.28 -6.90
C LEU A 187 -11.19 -9.76 -6.65
N THR A 188 -10.63 -10.41 -7.66
CA THR A 188 -10.28 -11.85 -7.61
C THR A 188 -8.80 -12.12 -7.49
N ARG A 189 -7.94 -11.18 -7.88
CA ARG A 189 -6.48 -11.30 -7.89
C ARG A 189 -5.89 -10.99 -6.51
N LEU A 190 -6.10 -11.91 -5.56
CA LEU A 190 -5.64 -11.81 -4.19
C LEU A 190 -4.67 -12.92 -3.83
N TRP A 191 -3.61 -12.56 -3.11
CA TRP A 191 -2.64 -13.50 -2.55
C TRP A 191 -2.38 -13.20 -1.09
N LEU A 192 -2.15 -14.26 -0.32
CA LEU A 192 -1.69 -14.15 1.06
C LEU A 192 -0.18 -13.99 1.10
N VAL A 193 0.32 -13.13 1.97
CA VAL A 193 1.74 -13.03 2.32
C VAL A 193 1.89 -13.23 3.82
N GLY A 194 2.61 -14.27 4.22
CA GLY A 194 2.97 -14.50 5.61
C GLY A 194 4.12 -13.58 6.02
N ASN A 195 4.00 -12.88 7.14
CA ASN A 195 5.10 -12.10 7.70
C ASN A 195 5.39 -12.54 9.13
N LYS A 196 6.62 -12.30 9.58
CA LYS A 196 7.13 -12.69 10.91
C LYS A 196 7.01 -14.21 11.16
N VAL A 197 7.17 -15.00 10.11
CA VAL A 197 7.10 -16.47 10.15
C VAL A 197 8.41 -17.02 10.71
N ARG A 198 8.34 -17.88 11.72
CA ARG A 198 9.50 -18.40 12.46
C ARG A 198 9.85 -19.84 12.10
N SER A 199 8.89 -20.59 11.53
CA SER A 199 9.10 -21.99 11.21
C SER A 199 8.25 -22.44 10.03
N GLN A 200 8.57 -23.63 9.50
CA GLN A 200 7.79 -24.26 8.45
C GLN A 200 6.37 -24.65 8.92
N GLU A 201 6.20 -24.95 10.19
CA GLU A 201 4.90 -25.25 10.79
C GLU A 201 4.00 -24.02 10.76
N GLU A 202 4.55 -22.82 11.05
CA GLU A 202 3.80 -21.57 10.95
C GLU A 202 3.41 -21.24 9.51
N ALA A 203 4.29 -21.49 8.53
CA ALA A 203 3.96 -21.35 7.12
C ALA A 203 2.85 -22.31 6.70
N SER A 204 2.95 -23.59 7.08
CA SER A 204 1.92 -24.60 6.81
C SER A 204 0.60 -24.30 7.53
N PHE A 205 0.65 -23.66 8.69
CA PHE A 205 -0.55 -23.18 9.39
C PHE A 205 -1.27 -22.11 8.55
N LEU A 206 -0.56 -21.15 7.98
CA LEU A 206 -1.14 -20.14 7.11
C LEU A 206 -1.86 -20.76 5.90
N GLU A 207 -1.20 -21.65 5.18
CA GLU A 207 -1.78 -22.34 4.01
C GLU A 207 -3.06 -23.12 4.36
N LYS A 208 -3.02 -23.88 5.45
CA LYS A 208 -4.16 -24.72 5.87
C LYS A 208 -5.36 -23.91 6.35
N GLN A 209 -5.14 -22.74 6.97
CA GLN A 209 -6.21 -21.93 7.53
C GLN A 209 -6.85 -20.97 6.52
N THR A 210 -6.23 -20.76 5.35
CA THR A 210 -6.73 -19.86 4.31
C THR A 210 -6.70 -20.50 2.91
N PRO A 211 -7.38 -21.63 2.71
CA PRO A 211 -7.33 -22.36 1.44
C PRO A 211 -7.87 -21.54 0.25
N GLU A 212 -8.68 -20.53 0.51
CA GLU A 212 -9.27 -19.65 -0.49
C GLU A 212 -8.34 -18.49 -0.92
N LEU A 213 -7.21 -18.30 -0.23
CA LEU A 213 -6.21 -17.29 -0.52
C LEU A 213 -4.85 -17.96 -0.75
N PRO A 214 -4.39 -18.08 -1.99
CA PRO A 214 -3.11 -18.74 -2.28
C PRO A 214 -1.96 -18.01 -1.57
N LEU A 215 -1.11 -18.75 -0.88
CA LEU A 215 0.09 -18.22 -0.23
C LEU A 215 1.16 -17.93 -1.29
N LEU A 216 1.44 -16.64 -1.51
CA LEU A 216 2.48 -16.20 -2.44
C LEU A 216 3.88 -16.51 -1.88
N GLY A 217 4.07 -16.29 -0.59
CA GLY A 217 5.31 -16.54 0.11
C GLY A 217 5.29 -16.05 1.55
N VAL A 218 6.43 -16.19 2.21
CA VAL A 218 6.59 -15.78 3.61
C VAL A 218 7.84 -14.92 3.79
N LEU A 219 7.75 -13.91 4.64
CA LEU A 219 8.86 -13.15 5.17
C LEU A 219 9.23 -13.71 6.53
N PRO A 220 10.48 -14.11 6.77
CA PRO A 220 10.92 -14.62 8.06
C PRO A 220 10.85 -13.55 9.15
N ALA A 221 10.65 -13.97 10.39
CA ALA A 221 10.81 -13.10 11.55
C ALA A 221 12.30 -12.76 11.72
N ASP A 222 12.63 -11.48 11.69
CA ASP A 222 14.01 -11.01 11.86
C ASP A 222 14.04 -9.73 12.71
N LEU A 223 14.85 -9.72 13.77
CA LEU A 223 15.02 -8.57 14.65
C LEU A 223 15.74 -7.41 13.95
N ALA A 224 16.50 -7.68 12.89
CA ALA A 224 17.17 -6.65 12.10
C ALA A 224 16.18 -5.68 11.42
N VAL A 225 14.90 -6.07 11.24
CA VAL A 225 13.86 -5.15 10.77
C VAL A 225 13.66 -4.00 11.77
N GLN A 226 13.59 -4.31 13.07
CA GLN A 226 13.45 -3.27 14.10
C GLN A 226 14.74 -2.44 14.27
N GLU A 227 15.88 -3.05 14.01
CA GLU A 227 17.16 -2.36 14.00
C GLU A 227 17.25 -1.39 12.83
N ALA A 228 16.86 -1.79 11.63
CA ALA A 228 16.79 -0.93 10.45
C ALA A 228 15.91 0.30 10.70
N ASP A 229 14.72 0.11 11.29
CA ASP A 229 13.80 1.19 11.64
C ASP A 229 14.46 2.16 12.66
N ARG A 230 15.05 1.62 13.71
CA ARG A 230 15.73 2.42 14.73
C ARG A 230 16.93 3.22 14.20
N LEU A 231 17.65 2.67 13.22
CA LEU A 231 18.78 3.32 12.55
C LEU A 231 18.36 4.25 11.41
N GLY A 232 17.08 4.21 10.99
CA GLY A 232 16.57 5.00 9.88
C GLY A 232 17.16 4.59 8.53
N ILE A 233 17.47 3.30 8.35
CA ILE A 233 18.04 2.74 7.12
C ILE A 233 17.04 1.81 6.44
N ALA A 234 17.18 1.63 5.11
CA ALA A 234 16.29 0.81 4.34
C ALA A 234 16.29 -0.66 4.80
N VAL A 235 15.13 -1.22 5.07
CA VAL A 235 14.97 -2.64 5.41
C VAL A 235 15.49 -3.56 4.29
N TYR A 236 15.36 -3.14 3.05
CA TYR A 236 15.86 -3.85 1.87
C TYR A 236 17.38 -4.11 1.91
N ASP A 237 18.16 -3.14 2.35
CA ASP A 237 19.61 -3.26 2.43
C ASP A 237 20.06 -4.00 3.70
N HIS A 238 19.36 -3.75 4.81
CA HIS A 238 19.79 -4.21 6.14
C HIS A 238 19.41 -5.67 6.42
N VAL A 239 18.36 -6.20 5.75
CA VAL A 239 17.82 -7.53 6.01
C VAL A 239 17.82 -8.40 4.75
N PRO A 240 18.97 -9.00 4.38
CA PRO A 240 19.10 -9.79 3.14
C PRO A 240 18.09 -10.94 3.03
N ALA A 241 17.71 -11.56 4.15
CA ALA A 241 16.75 -12.66 4.16
C ALA A 241 15.35 -12.20 3.69
N LEU A 242 14.92 -11.01 4.11
CA LEU A 242 13.64 -10.45 3.66
C LEU A 242 13.71 -10.04 2.19
N ARG A 243 14.84 -9.45 1.76
CA ARG A 243 15.05 -9.11 0.35
C ARG A 243 14.94 -10.35 -0.54
N GLN A 244 15.64 -11.44 -0.21
CA GLN A 244 15.58 -12.68 -0.97
C GLN A 244 14.16 -13.27 -1.01
N ALA A 245 13.44 -13.24 0.10
CA ALA A 245 12.05 -13.68 0.15
C ALA A 245 11.15 -12.82 -0.75
N ALA A 246 11.32 -11.49 -0.75
CA ALA A 246 10.59 -10.57 -1.60
C ALA A 246 10.89 -10.80 -3.09
N GLU A 247 12.16 -11.09 -3.47
CA GLU A 247 12.56 -11.44 -4.83
C GLU A 247 11.82 -12.70 -5.32
N GLN A 248 11.76 -13.73 -4.48
CA GLN A 248 11.03 -14.97 -4.80
C GLN A 248 9.53 -14.73 -4.95
N MET A 249 8.93 -13.92 -4.07
CA MET A 249 7.52 -13.55 -4.16
C MET A 249 7.22 -12.74 -5.41
N ALA A 250 8.04 -11.75 -5.74
CA ALA A 250 7.87 -10.93 -6.94
C ALA A 250 7.90 -11.78 -8.21
N LYS A 251 8.81 -12.74 -8.30
CA LYS A 251 8.89 -13.69 -9.42
C LYS A 251 7.62 -14.55 -9.51
N LYS A 252 7.20 -15.17 -8.41
CA LYS A 252 5.97 -15.96 -8.37
C LYS A 252 4.74 -15.16 -8.75
N LEU A 253 4.69 -13.89 -8.32
CA LEU A 253 3.57 -13.00 -8.64
C LEU A 253 3.50 -12.73 -10.13
N VAL A 254 4.62 -12.43 -10.78
CA VAL A 254 4.68 -12.23 -12.24
C VAL A 254 4.22 -13.49 -12.97
N ASP A 255 4.73 -14.66 -12.57
CA ASP A 255 4.34 -15.94 -13.17
C ASP A 255 2.83 -16.20 -13.03
N ALA A 256 2.26 -15.90 -11.86
CA ALA A 256 0.82 -16.05 -11.59
C ALA A 256 -0.04 -15.09 -12.43
N LEU A 257 0.42 -13.84 -12.62
CA LEU A 257 -0.31 -12.85 -13.42
C LEU A 257 -0.27 -13.15 -14.92
N VAL A 258 0.77 -13.81 -15.41
CA VAL A 258 0.87 -14.22 -16.83
C VAL A 258 0.01 -15.46 -17.11
N ALA A 259 -0.23 -16.30 -16.10
CA ALA A 259 -1.02 -17.53 -16.23
C ALA A 259 -2.54 -17.30 -16.18
N THR A 260 -2.99 -16.08 -15.83
CA THR A 260 -4.41 -15.68 -15.71
C THR A 260 -4.88 -14.90 -16.92
#